data_ec23ffbf32d8677781cfc58e915e11af
#
_entry.id   ec23ffbf32d8677781cfc58e915e11af
#
_cell.length_a   1.000
_cell.length_b   1.000
_cell.length_c   1.000
_cell.angle_alpha   90.00
_cell.angle_beta   90.00
_cell.angle_gamma   90.00
#
_symmetry.space_group_name_H-M   'P 1'
#
loop_
_entity.id
_entity.type
_entity.pdbx_description
1 polymer ?
#
loop_
_entity_poly.entity_id
_entity_poly.type
_entity_poly.pdbx_seq_one_letter_code
_entity_poly.pdbx_strand_id
1 'polypeptide(L)'
;MAPTQPRDAQRSRVYRAETPLGGRRLPTLPDCAAFRDDVVGSLWWVARFPDHDLAKAPILRPGNGARQAFYREDPGHPTITLPRRYRTVGVVLHELVHWALADAHDLPNHGRTFTRILLDATAEFMGSAKRERLAAAYIEHKVHVGPPPRVGPAGGYDYGWDERLRLGRGRRFLVDYDADASAQGTLLSRAHRKVTLADGEARHVIPERTIWRVRGSGNGRTAR
;
A
#
# COMPACT_ATOMS: atom_id res chain seq x y z
N MET A 1 16.88 7.75 15.56
CA MET A 1 16.65 6.34 15.17
C MET A 1 15.62 6.31 14.06
N ALA A 2 15.90 5.65 12.93
CA ALA A 2 14.90 5.42 11.91
C ALA A 2 13.77 4.54 12.52
N PRO A 3 12.48 4.77 12.18
CA PRO A 3 11.41 3.94 12.67
C PRO A 3 11.62 2.51 12.16
N THR A 4 11.67 1.55 13.09
CA THR A 4 11.77 0.13 12.73
C THR A 4 10.48 -0.26 12.02
N GLN A 5 10.60 -0.73 10.77
CA GLN A 5 9.46 -1.19 9.99
C GLN A 5 8.71 -2.28 10.76
N PRO A 6 7.36 -2.26 10.79
CA PRO A 6 6.58 -3.28 11.45
C PRO A 6 6.84 -4.67 10.87
N ARG A 7 6.76 -5.71 11.74
CA ARG A 7 6.95 -7.10 11.33
C ARG A 7 5.99 -7.50 10.20
N ASP A 8 6.53 -8.08 9.15
CA ASP A 8 5.78 -8.62 8.00
C ASP A 8 5.25 -10.05 8.31
N ALA A 9 4.24 -10.10 9.18
CA ALA A 9 3.75 -11.35 9.79
C ALA A 9 2.95 -12.25 8.84
N GLN A 10 2.53 -11.76 7.67
CA GLN A 10 1.73 -12.56 6.73
C GLN A 10 2.38 -12.79 5.35
N ARG A 11 3.63 -12.36 5.14
CA ARG A 11 4.36 -12.49 3.87
C ARG A 11 4.20 -13.86 3.20
N SER A 12 4.54 -14.93 3.92
CA SER A 12 4.50 -16.30 3.36
C SER A 12 3.08 -16.76 2.99
N ARG A 13 2.06 -16.25 3.67
CA ARG A 13 0.64 -16.53 3.37
C ARG A 13 0.20 -15.78 2.12
N VAL A 14 0.61 -14.52 2.00
CA VAL A 14 0.35 -13.68 0.83
C VAL A 14 0.94 -14.34 -0.43
N TYR A 15 2.22 -14.69 -0.42
CA TYR A 15 2.84 -15.36 -1.56
C TYR A 15 2.15 -16.69 -1.94
N ARG A 16 1.71 -17.49 -0.96
CA ARG A 16 0.95 -18.73 -1.24
C ARG A 16 -0.39 -18.44 -1.90
N ALA A 17 -1.11 -17.46 -1.41
CA ALA A 17 -2.41 -17.06 -1.96
C ALA A 17 -2.29 -16.49 -3.38
N GLU A 18 -1.19 -15.82 -3.70
CA GLU A 18 -0.96 -15.19 -5.00
C GLU A 18 -0.39 -16.13 -6.05
N THR A 19 0.20 -17.27 -5.65
CA THR A 19 0.80 -18.24 -6.60
C THR A 19 -0.13 -18.61 -7.75
N PRO A 20 -1.45 -18.87 -7.53
CA PRO A 20 -2.38 -19.18 -8.63
C PRO A 20 -2.80 -17.94 -9.43
N LEU A 21 -2.53 -16.71 -8.93
CA LEU A 21 -2.98 -15.49 -9.58
C LEU A 21 -2.29 -15.29 -10.93
N GLY A 22 -0.97 -15.45 -11.00
CA GLY A 22 -0.08 -15.34 -12.16
C GLY A 22 -0.56 -14.42 -13.28
N GLY A 23 -1.65 -14.81 -13.90
CA GLY A 23 -2.27 -14.07 -14.99
C GLY A 23 -1.56 -14.27 -16.34
N ARG A 24 -1.79 -13.33 -17.27
CA ARG A 24 -1.18 -13.34 -18.60
C ARG A 24 0.35 -13.21 -18.47
N ARG A 25 1.06 -14.04 -19.25
CA ARG A 25 2.51 -13.95 -19.38
C ARG A 25 2.91 -12.68 -20.14
N LEU A 26 4.01 -12.08 -19.68
CA LEU A 26 4.68 -10.94 -20.32
C LEU A 26 6.08 -11.45 -20.74
N PRO A 27 6.26 -11.95 -21.98
CA PRO A 27 7.44 -12.73 -22.35
C PRO A 27 8.76 -11.97 -22.24
N THR A 28 8.73 -10.67 -22.53
CA THR A 28 9.92 -9.79 -22.58
C THR A 28 9.86 -8.71 -21.50
N LEU A 29 11.00 -8.10 -21.20
CA LEU A 29 11.02 -6.89 -20.33
C LEU A 29 10.29 -5.70 -20.96
N PRO A 30 10.37 -5.44 -22.27
CA PRO A 30 9.52 -4.43 -22.91
C PRO A 30 8.01 -4.67 -22.69
N ASP A 31 7.52 -5.93 -22.77
CA ASP A 31 6.11 -6.23 -22.46
C ASP A 31 5.75 -5.91 -21.00
N CYS A 32 6.68 -6.21 -20.09
CA CYS A 32 6.49 -5.85 -18.67
C CYS A 32 6.50 -4.32 -18.48
N ALA A 33 7.36 -3.60 -19.22
CA ALA A 33 7.41 -2.13 -19.15
C ALA A 33 6.14 -1.50 -19.73
N ALA A 34 5.66 -1.97 -20.88
CA ALA A 34 4.40 -1.51 -21.45
C ALA A 34 3.24 -1.72 -20.47
N PHE A 35 3.14 -2.89 -19.84
CA PHE A 35 2.10 -3.15 -18.85
C PHE A 35 2.26 -2.26 -17.60
N ARG A 36 3.49 -2.04 -17.08
CA ARG A 36 3.75 -1.09 -16.00
C ARG A 36 3.25 0.32 -16.38
N ASP A 37 3.56 0.78 -17.60
CA ASP A 37 3.19 2.12 -18.07
C ASP A 37 1.67 2.26 -18.22
N ASP A 38 0.99 1.22 -18.72
CA ASP A 38 -0.47 1.15 -18.76
C ASP A 38 -1.10 1.27 -17.37
N VAL A 39 -0.54 0.58 -16.36
CA VAL A 39 -1.01 0.65 -14.98
C VAL A 39 -0.79 2.04 -14.41
N VAL A 40 0.44 2.54 -14.45
CA VAL A 40 0.84 3.80 -13.80
C VAL A 40 0.22 5.01 -14.49
N GLY A 41 0.01 4.96 -15.82
CA GLY A 41 -0.67 6.01 -16.58
C GLY A 41 -2.20 5.97 -16.50
N SER A 42 -2.79 4.94 -15.88
CA SER A 42 -4.24 4.81 -15.78
C SER A 42 -4.85 5.86 -14.83
N LEU A 43 -6.09 6.27 -15.12
CA LEU A 43 -6.85 7.14 -14.21
C LEU A 43 -7.03 6.50 -12.82
N TRP A 44 -7.13 5.18 -12.77
CA TRP A 44 -7.25 4.45 -11.51
C TRP A 44 -6.02 4.65 -10.62
N TRP A 45 -4.80 4.54 -11.19
CA TRP A 45 -3.54 4.70 -10.47
C TRP A 45 -3.29 6.15 -10.08
N VAL A 46 -3.40 7.06 -11.04
CA VAL A 46 -3.15 8.50 -10.83
C VAL A 46 -4.03 9.08 -9.72
N ALA A 47 -5.33 8.70 -9.69
CA ALA A 47 -6.23 9.16 -8.64
C ALA A 47 -5.85 8.64 -7.25
N ARG A 48 -5.25 7.45 -7.15
CA ARG A 48 -4.94 6.80 -5.86
C ARG A 48 -3.53 7.07 -5.36
N PHE A 49 -2.60 7.25 -6.28
CA PHE A 49 -1.17 7.40 -6.00
C PHE A 49 -0.58 8.56 -6.80
N PRO A 50 -1.04 9.81 -6.57
CA PRO A 50 -0.65 10.96 -7.39
C PRO A 50 0.85 11.26 -7.33
N ASP A 51 1.55 10.87 -6.27
CA ASP A 51 3.00 11.06 -6.11
C ASP A 51 3.84 10.00 -6.85
N HIS A 52 3.19 8.95 -7.40
CA HIS A 52 3.79 7.81 -8.08
C HIS A 52 3.41 7.83 -9.58
N ASP A 53 3.91 8.83 -10.30
CA ASP A 53 3.65 9.06 -11.73
C ASP A 53 4.63 8.30 -12.65
N LEU A 54 4.38 8.35 -13.96
CA LEU A 54 5.22 7.68 -14.97
C LEU A 54 6.69 8.13 -14.94
N ALA A 55 6.97 9.39 -14.59
CA ALA A 55 8.33 9.92 -14.56
C ALA A 55 9.16 9.29 -13.45
N LYS A 56 8.50 8.80 -12.40
CA LYS A 56 9.11 8.12 -11.25
C LYS A 56 8.95 6.60 -11.29
N ALA A 57 8.32 6.06 -12.34
CA ALA A 57 8.01 4.64 -12.43
C ALA A 57 9.26 3.75 -12.33
N PRO A 58 9.20 2.63 -11.59
CA PRO A 58 10.37 1.76 -11.38
C PRO A 58 10.99 1.25 -12.69
N ILE A 59 12.30 1.33 -12.78
CA ILE A 59 13.06 0.73 -13.89
C ILE A 59 12.98 -0.80 -13.76
N LEU A 60 12.58 -1.47 -14.84
CA LEU A 60 12.54 -2.92 -14.87
C LEU A 60 13.92 -3.50 -15.24
N ARG A 61 14.41 -4.41 -14.43
CA ARG A 61 15.71 -5.06 -14.63
C ARG A 61 15.57 -6.57 -14.81
N PRO A 62 16.40 -7.22 -15.63
CA PRO A 62 16.42 -8.67 -15.72
C PRO A 62 16.90 -9.26 -14.39
N GLY A 63 16.23 -10.30 -13.93
CA GLY A 63 16.61 -10.99 -12.69
C GLY A 63 17.56 -12.14 -12.95
N ASN A 64 18.73 -11.88 -13.53
CA ASN A 64 19.73 -12.91 -13.81
C ASN A 64 20.21 -13.55 -12.49
N GLY A 65 19.93 -14.84 -12.30
CA GLY A 65 20.24 -15.57 -11.07
C GLY A 65 19.32 -15.28 -9.87
N ALA A 66 18.43 -14.31 -9.95
CA ALA A 66 17.48 -14.02 -8.86
C ALA A 66 16.43 -15.15 -8.73
N ARG A 67 16.16 -15.55 -7.47
CA ARG A 67 15.21 -16.62 -7.16
C ARG A 67 13.75 -16.15 -7.20
N GLN A 68 13.49 -14.86 -7.10
CA GLN A 68 12.15 -14.25 -7.09
C GLN A 68 12.21 -12.84 -7.71
N ALA A 69 11.05 -12.28 -8.06
CA ALA A 69 10.92 -10.88 -8.36
C ALA A 69 10.98 -10.05 -7.07
N PHE A 70 11.41 -8.81 -7.16
CA PHE A 70 11.38 -7.89 -6.02
C PHE A 70 11.48 -6.43 -6.46
N TYR A 71 10.81 -5.58 -5.71
CA TYR A 71 10.96 -4.13 -5.72
C TYR A 71 12.13 -3.72 -4.82
N ARG A 72 12.86 -2.69 -5.24
CA ARG A 72 13.90 -2.03 -4.43
C ARG A 72 13.88 -0.53 -4.65
N GLU A 73 14.00 0.19 -3.56
CA GLU A 73 14.22 1.63 -3.57
C GLU A 73 15.74 1.89 -3.68
N ASP A 74 16.24 1.93 -4.91
CA ASP A 74 17.65 2.26 -5.16
C ASP A 74 17.84 3.79 -5.15
N PRO A 75 18.99 4.30 -4.68
CA PRO A 75 19.28 5.73 -4.75
C PRO A 75 19.18 6.24 -6.19
N GLY A 76 18.34 7.25 -6.40
CA GLY A 76 18.10 7.89 -7.68
C GLY A 76 16.95 7.35 -8.49
N HIS A 77 16.67 6.03 -8.48
CA HIS A 77 15.50 5.48 -9.17
C HIS A 77 15.03 4.16 -8.55
N PRO A 78 13.72 3.98 -8.29
CA PRO A 78 13.19 2.70 -7.87
C PRO A 78 13.38 1.65 -8.97
N THR A 79 13.58 0.40 -8.58
CA THR A 79 13.77 -0.71 -9.53
C THR A 79 12.88 -1.90 -9.20
N ILE A 80 12.45 -2.62 -10.23
CA ILE A 80 11.80 -3.92 -10.11
C ILE A 80 12.65 -4.95 -10.85
N THR A 81 13.16 -5.95 -10.14
CA THR A 81 13.89 -7.07 -10.74
C THR A 81 12.92 -8.19 -11.11
N LEU A 82 12.89 -8.58 -12.40
CA LEU A 82 11.96 -9.57 -12.95
C LEU A 82 12.69 -10.74 -13.62
N PRO A 83 12.96 -11.84 -12.90
CA PRO A 83 13.41 -13.09 -13.51
C PRO A 83 12.39 -13.58 -14.54
N ARG A 84 12.87 -14.19 -15.63
CA ARG A 84 12.03 -14.60 -16.79
C ARG A 84 10.79 -15.39 -16.41
N ARG A 85 10.90 -16.28 -15.40
CA ARG A 85 9.77 -17.11 -14.93
C ARG A 85 8.67 -16.31 -14.21
N TYR A 86 8.99 -15.13 -13.68
CA TYR A 86 8.07 -14.26 -12.91
C TYR A 86 7.48 -13.11 -13.73
N ARG A 87 7.72 -13.05 -15.04
CA ARG A 87 7.17 -12.03 -15.92
C ARG A 87 5.70 -12.32 -16.23
N THR A 88 4.84 -11.96 -15.30
CA THR A 88 3.38 -12.07 -15.41
C THR A 88 2.73 -10.79 -14.91
N VAL A 89 1.52 -10.53 -15.38
CA VAL A 89 0.70 -9.38 -14.95
C VAL A 89 0.58 -9.31 -13.43
N GLY A 90 0.28 -10.44 -12.78
CA GLY A 90 0.12 -10.49 -11.32
C GLY A 90 1.39 -10.12 -10.55
N VAL A 91 2.56 -10.58 -11.01
CA VAL A 91 3.84 -10.25 -10.37
C VAL A 91 4.20 -8.78 -10.58
N VAL A 92 4.00 -8.23 -11.79
CA VAL A 92 4.26 -6.80 -12.02
C VAL A 92 3.36 -5.93 -11.13
N LEU A 93 2.06 -6.28 -11.01
CA LEU A 93 1.15 -5.57 -10.08
C LEU A 93 1.61 -5.66 -8.63
N HIS A 94 2.05 -6.85 -8.18
CA HIS A 94 2.56 -7.03 -6.81
C HIS A 94 3.73 -6.08 -6.52
N GLU A 95 4.71 -6.00 -7.41
CA GLU A 95 5.87 -5.13 -7.23
C GLU A 95 5.51 -3.63 -7.35
N LEU A 96 4.53 -3.28 -8.18
CA LEU A 96 4.02 -1.92 -8.25
C LEU A 96 3.29 -1.50 -6.96
N VAL A 97 2.59 -2.43 -6.28
CA VAL A 97 1.99 -2.14 -4.98
C VAL A 97 3.07 -1.90 -3.91
N HIS A 98 4.21 -2.58 -3.96
CA HIS A 98 5.35 -2.24 -3.10
C HIS A 98 5.85 -0.81 -3.37
N TRP A 99 5.94 -0.42 -4.63
CA TRP A 99 6.31 0.94 -4.98
C TRP A 99 5.28 1.98 -4.50
N ALA A 100 3.98 1.71 -4.67
CA ALA A 100 2.92 2.59 -4.16
C ALA A 100 2.97 2.80 -2.63
N LEU A 101 3.63 1.91 -1.91
CA LEU A 101 3.80 1.95 -0.46
C LEU A 101 5.25 2.28 -0.03
N ALA A 102 6.12 2.68 -0.97
CA ALA A 102 7.54 2.91 -0.68
C ALA A 102 7.75 3.90 0.47
N ASP A 103 6.98 4.99 0.50
CA ASP A 103 7.03 6.02 1.54
C ASP A 103 6.29 5.64 2.84
N ALA A 104 5.58 4.52 2.86
CA ALA A 104 4.78 4.08 4.00
C ALA A 104 5.59 3.17 4.95
N HIS A 105 6.78 3.65 5.40
CA HIS A 105 7.67 2.89 6.28
C HIS A 105 7.06 2.50 7.64
N ASP A 106 5.92 3.10 8.00
CA ASP A 106 5.14 2.79 9.20
C ASP A 106 4.20 1.58 9.03
N LEU A 107 4.09 1.04 7.82
CA LEU A 107 3.25 -0.12 7.48
C LEU A 107 4.09 -1.37 7.17
N PRO A 108 3.55 -2.58 7.43
CA PRO A 108 4.21 -3.83 7.02
C PRO A 108 4.18 -3.98 5.49
N ASN A 109 5.26 -4.52 4.90
CA ASN A 109 5.38 -4.71 3.45
C ASN A 109 4.24 -5.51 2.81
N HIS A 110 3.78 -6.59 3.47
CA HIS A 110 2.64 -7.40 3.02
C HIS A 110 1.50 -7.31 4.06
N GLY A 111 1.30 -6.12 4.65
CA GLY A 111 0.25 -5.85 5.60
C GLY A 111 -1.15 -5.85 4.99
N ARG A 112 -2.13 -5.47 5.79
CA ARG A 112 -3.54 -5.37 5.38
C ARG A 112 -3.73 -4.31 4.29
N THR A 113 -2.96 -3.23 4.34
CA THR A 113 -2.96 -2.16 3.34
C THR A 113 -2.48 -2.68 1.99
N PHE A 114 -1.33 -3.37 1.95
CA PHE A 114 -0.80 -3.99 0.75
C PHE A 114 -1.82 -4.92 0.08
N THR A 115 -2.38 -5.85 0.86
CA THR A 115 -3.33 -6.84 0.33
C THR A 115 -4.62 -6.21 -0.17
N ARG A 116 -5.07 -5.09 0.42
CA ARG A 116 -6.20 -4.32 -0.07
C ARG A 116 -5.89 -3.66 -1.41
N ILE A 117 -4.79 -2.97 -1.53
CA ILE A 117 -4.39 -2.33 -2.78
C ILE A 117 -4.24 -3.36 -3.91
N LEU A 118 -3.56 -4.49 -3.64
CA LEU A 118 -3.38 -5.54 -4.64
C LEU A 118 -4.70 -6.16 -5.08
N LEU A 119 -5.65 -6.35 -4.15
CA LEU A 119 -6.98 -6.86 -4.48
C LEU A 119 -7.76 -5.90 -5.37
N ASP A 120 -7.68 -4.60 -5.10
CA ASP A 120 -8.36 -3.55 -5.88
C ASP A 120 -7.68 -3.37 -7.25
N ALA A 121 -6.34 -3.38 -7.31
CA ALA A 121 -5.58 -3.37 -8.56
C ALA A 121 -5.85 -4.62 -9.43
N THR A 122 -5.99 -5.79 -8.79
CA THR A 122 -6.37 -7.02 -9.50
C THR A 122 -7.75 -6.88 -10.14
N ALA A 123 -8.72 -6.24 -9.45
CA ALA A 123 -10.04 -5.98 -10.04
C ALA A 123 -9.95 -5.11 -11.29
N GLU A 124 -9.16 -4.05 -11.21
CA GLU A 124 -8.99 -3.09 -12.31
C GLU A 124 -8.26 -3.66 -13.52
N PHE A 125 -7.09 -4.26 -13.29
CA PHE A 125 -6.17 -4.64 -14.39
C PHE A 125 -6.27 -6.11 -14.81
N MET A 126 -6.92 -6.95 -14.02
CA MET A 126 -7.08 -8.38 -14.32
C MET A 126 -8.54 -8.84 -14.32
N GLY A 127 -9.47 -7.97 -13.92
CA GLY A 127 -10.90 -8.21 -13.91
C GLY A 127 -11.46 -8.84 -12.62
N SER A 128 -12.79 -8.74 -12.47
CA SER A 128 -13.50 -9.16 -11.25
C SER A 128 -13.31 -10.64 -10.91
N ALA A 129 -13.33 -11.52 -11.90
CA ALA A 129 -13.14 -12.96 -11.68
C ALA A 129 -11.77 -13.30 -11.06
N LYS A 130 -10.72 -12.58 -11.46
CA LYS A 130 -9.38 -12.75 -10.85
C LYS A 130 -9.34 -12.19 -9.43
N ARG A 131 -9.97 -11.04 -9.20
CA ARG A 131 -10.13 -10.46 -7.86
C ARG A 131 -10.86 -11.41 -6.91
N GLU A 132 -11.95 -12.04 -7.36
CA GLU A 132 -12.71 -12.99 -6.54
C GLU A 132 -11.87 -14.22 -6.17
N ARG A 133 -11.13 -14.77 -7.13
CA ARG A 133 -10.19 -15.89 -6.88
C ARG A 133 -9.11 -15.50 -5.88
N LEU A 134 -8.53 -14.31 -6.00
CA LEU A 134 -7.54 -13.81 -5.05
C LEU A 134 -8.15 -13.62 -3.66
N ALA A 135 -9.36 -13.05 -3.57
CA ALA A 135 -10.06 -12.88 -2.30
C ALA A 135 -10.36 -14.22 -1.61
N ALA A 136 -10.79 -15.24 -2.37
CA ALA A 136 -11.00 -16.59 -1.87
C ALA A 136 -9.69 -17.21 -1.35
N ALA A 137 -8.60 -17.08 -2.12
CA ALA A 137 -7.28 -17.56 -1.71
C ALA A 137 -6.75 -16.82 -0.45
N TYR A 138 -7.04 -15.54 -0.31
CA TYR A 138 -6.69 -14.80 0.91
C TYR A 138 -7.44 -15.35 2.14
N ILE A 139 -8.72 -15.69 1.99
CA ILE A 139 -9.50 -16.34 3.07
C ILE A 139 -8.91 -17.71 3.42
N GLU A 140 -8.66 -18.56 2.41
CA GLU A 140 -8.11 -19.91 2.56
C GLU A 140 -6.76 -19.89 3.30
N HIS A 141 -5.88 -18.98 2.91
CA HIS A 141 -4.55 -18.84 3.50
C HIS A 141 -4.50 -17.94 4.73
N LYS A 142 -5.66 -17.54 5.28
CA LYS A 142 -5.77 -16.66 6.47
C LYS A 142 -4.98 -15.34 6.32
N VAL A 143 -5.00 -14.78 5.12
CA VAL A 143 -4.44 -13.46 4.83
C VAL A 143 -5.44 -12.38 5.26
N HIS A 144 -4.99 -11.46 6.06
CA HIS A 144 -5.81 -10.33 6.49
C HIS A 144 -5.79 -9.23 5.43
N VAL A 145 -6.94 -8.90 4.90
CA VAL A 145 -7.15 -7.80 3.96
C VAL A 145 -7.65 -6.57 4.71
N GLY A 146 -7.13 -5.40 4.36
CA GLY A 146 -7.61 -4.13 4.91
C GLY A 146 -9.02 -3.77 4.43
N PRO A 147 -9.71 -2.83 5.11
CA PRO A 147 -10.95 -2.27 4.61
C PRO A 147 -10.72 -1.45 3.34
N PRO A 148 -11.78 -1.07 2.63
CA PRO A 148 -11.67 -0.10 1.53
C PRO A 148 -10.96 1.18 1.97
N PRO A 149 -10.29 1.88 1.04
CA PRO A 149 -9.68 3.16 1.34
C PRO A 149 -10.72 4.19 1.77
N ARG A 150 -10.30 5.14 2.56
CA ARG A 150 -11.06 6.37 2.80
C ARG A 150 -10.83 7.34 1.66
N VAL A 151 -11.87 8.06 1.28
CA VAL A 151 -11.78 9.08 0.23
C VAL A 151 -12.02 10.43 0.89
N GLY A 152 -11.07 11.33 0.74
CA GLY A 152 -11.17 12.69 1.28
C GLY A 152 -12.06 13.59 0.43
N PRO A 153 -12.42 14.77 0.96
CA PRO A 153 -13.25 15.74 0.25
C PRO A 153 -12.67 16.18 -1.11
N ALA A 154 -11.34 16.24 -1.21
CA ALA A 154 -10.62 16.57 -2.45
C ALA A 154 -10.34 15.35 -3.36
N GLY A 155 -10.94 14.19 -3.08
CA GLY A 155 -10.77 12.97 -3.88
C GLY A 155 -9.52 12.13 -3.58
N GLY A 156 -8.70 12.52 -2.59
CA GLY A 156 -7.50 11.74 -2.20
C GLY A 156 -7.88 10.44 -1.48
N TYR A 157 -7.11 9.37 -1.70
CA TYR A 157 -7.33 8.05 -1.13
C TYR A 157 -6.37 7.76 0.03
N ASP A 158 -6.87 7.25 1.16
CA ASP A 158 -6.04 6.70 2.24
C ASP A 158 -6.33 5.21 2.44
N TYR A 159 -5.46 4.37 1.92
CA TYR A 159 -5.49 2.93 2.12
C TYR A 159 -4.95 2.50 3.49
N GLY A 160 -4.06 3.31 4.08
CA GLY A 160 -3.34 2.98 5.32
C GLY A 160 -4.08 3.31 6.61
N TRP A 161 -5.19 4.02 6.56
CA TRP A 161 -5.88 4.58 7.72
C TRP A 161 -6.17 3.56 8.84
N ASP A 162 -6.71 2.39 8.46
CA ASP A 162 -7.06 1.34 9.44
C ASP A 162 -5.82 0.70 10.06
N GLU A 163 -4.83 0.38 9.24
CA GLU A 163 -3.63 -0.32 9.70
C GLU A 163 -2.77 0.58 10.59
N ARG A 164 -2.65 1.87 10.26
CA ARG A 164 -1.99 2.86 11.11
C ARG A 164 -2.65 2.99 12.47
N LEU A 165 -3.98 3.11 12.52
CA LEU A 165 -4.71 3.16 13.77
C LEU A 165 -4.63 1.85 14.57
N ARG A 166 -4.57 0.70 13.91
CA ARG A 166 -4.45 -0.60 14.57
C ARG A 166 -3.07 -0.84 15.17
N LEU A 167 -2.00 -0.45 14.48
CA LEU A 167 -0.62 -0.66 14.91
C LEU A 167 -0.05 0.50 15.74
N GLY A 168 -0.74 1.62 15.76
CA GLY A 168 -0.19 2.90 16.15
C GLY A 168 -0.40 3.31 17.59
N ARG A 169 -0.92 2.47 18.49
CA ARG A 169 -1.07 2.85 19.91
C ARG A 169 0.26 3.34 20.49
N GLY A 170 0.25 4.52 21.09
CA GLY A 170 1.44 5.19 21.59
C GLY A 170 2.27 5.94 20.53
N ARG A 171 1.89 5.87 19.25
CA ARG A 171 2.52 6.64 18.17
C ARG A 171 1.80 7.95 17.95
N ARG A 172 2.52 8.95 17.42
CA ARG A 172 1.97 10.26 17.08
C ARG A 172 1.44 10.25 15.65
N PHE A 173 0.22 10.78 15.44
CA PHE A 173 -0.45 10.88 14.15
C PHE A 173 -0.99 12.28 13.93
N LEU A 174 -1.13 12.64 12.65
CA LEU A 174 -2.02 13.68 12.17
C LEU A 174 -3.23 12.98 11.55
N VAL A 175 -4.42 13.28 12.05
CA VAL A 175 -5.69 12.70 11.61
C VAL A 175 -6.53 13.80 11.01
N ASP A 176 -6.87 13.66 9.73
CA ASP A 176 -7.79 14.56 9.04
C ASP A 176 -9.20 13.95 9.10
N TYR A 177 -10.19 14.73 9.52
CA TYR A 177 -11.56 14.28 9.72
C TYR A 177 -12.55 15.41 9.36
N ASP A 178 -13.82 15.04 9.16
CA ASP A 178 -14.82 15.95 8.58
C ASP A 178 -14.31 16.56 7.24
N ALA A 179 -14.78 17.72 6.84
CA ALA A 179 -14.40 18.32 5.56
C ALA A 179 -12.99 18.97 5.59
N ASP A 180 -12.65 19.63 6.70
CA ASP A 180 -11.48 20.52 6.81
C ASP A 180 -10.81 20.48 8.19
N ALA A 181 -11.26 19.63 9.09
CA ALA A 181 -10.70 19.51 10.43
C ALA A 181 -9.52 18.54 10.48
N SER A 182 -8.54 18.86 11.31
CA SER A 182 -7.43 17.94 11.62
C SER A 182 -7.06 18.00 13.09
N ALA A 183 -6.56 16.89 13.62
CA ALA A 183 -5.99 16.81 14.96
C ALA A 183 -4.67 16.04 14.93
N GLN A 184 -3.69 16.54 15.67
CA GLN A 184 -2.42 15.88 15.84
C GLN A 184 -2.27 15.41 17.29
N GLY A 185 -1.71 14.23 17.48
CA GLY A 185 -1.46 13.73 18.83
C GLY A 185 -1.03 12.27 18.87
N THR A 186 -0.72 11.83 20.08
CA THR A 186 -0.39 10.43 20.35
C THR A 186 -1.67 9.59 20.43
N LEU A 187 -1.75 8.51 19.68
CA LEU A 187 -2.90 7.60 19.72
C LEU A 187 -2.98 6.89 21.07
N LEU A 188 -3.99 7.22 21.86
CA LEU A 188 -4.27 6.57 23.14
C LEU A 188 -5.14 5.33 22.98
N SER A 189 -6.21 5.45 22.21
CA SER A 189 -7.16 4.36 22.02
C SER A 189 -7.91 4.46 20.70
N ARG A 190 -8.36 3.29 20.23
CA ARG A 190 -9.38 3.12 19.21
C ARG A 190 -10.44 2.17 19.76
N ALA A 191 -11.55 2.70 20.21
CA ALA A 191 -12.62 1.94 20.83
C ALA A 191 -13.99 2.59 20.57
N HIS A 192 -15.05 1.78 20.57
CA HIS A 192 -16.43 2.26 20.41
C HIS A 192 -16.64 3.17 19.18
N ARG A 193 -15.98 2.87 18.06
CA ARG A 193 -16.00 3.68 16.82
C ARG A 193 -15.48 5.12 17.03
N LYS A 194 -14.57 5.31 17.96
CA LYS A 194 -13.89 6.57 18.22
C LYS A 194 -12.38 6.37 18.29
N VAL A 195 -11.65 7.39 17.87
CA VAL A 195 -10.20 7.49 17.98
C VAL A 195 -9.90 8.60 18.97
N THR A 196 -9.05 8.31 19.95
CA THR A 196 -8.63 9.31 20.96
C THR A 196 -7.15 9.59 20.76
N LEU A 197 -6.83 10.87 20.54
CA LEU A 197 -5.47 11.38 20.47
C LEU A 197 -5.21 12.29 21.69
N ALA A 198 -3.96 12.29 22.18
CA ALA A 198 -3.48 13.23 23.18
C ALA A 198 -2.39 14.13 22.58
N ASP A 199 -2.51 15.44 22.75
CA ASP A 199 -1.50 16.42 22.42
C ASP A 199 -1.28 17.35 23.64
N GLY A 200 -0.23 17.06 24.42
CA GLY A 200 -0.06 17.64 25.75
C GLY A 200 -1.23 17.26 26.68
N GLU A 201 -1.86 18.27 27.28
CA GLU A 201 -3.05 18.10 28.13
C GLU A 201 -4.35 17.94 27.33
N ALA A 202 -4.34 18.33 26.06
CA ALA A 202 -5.52 18.27 25.19
C ALA A 202 -5.82 16.81 24.77
N ARG A 203 -7.13 16.50 24.71
CA ARG A 203 -7.61 15.22 24.18
C ARG A 203 -8.59 15.46 23.04
N HIS A 204 -8.31 14.86 21.90
CA HIS A 204 -9.19 14.87 20.74
C HIS A 204 -9.90 13.52 20.65
N VAL A 205 -11.22 13.53 20.73
CA VAL A 205 -12.07 12.33 20.57
C VAL A 205 -12.81 12.45 19.25
N ILE A 206 -12.35 11.71 18.26
CA ILE A 206 -12.78 11.81 16.86
C ILE A 206 -13.66 10.60 16.53
N PRO A 207 -14.90 10.79 16.04
CA PRO A 207 -15.69 9.68 15.53
C PRO A 207 -14.98 9.01 14.35
N GLU A 208 -14.76 7.69 14.39
CA GLU A 208 -14.01 6.98 13.35
C GLU A 208 -14.62 7.15 11.95
N ARG A 209 -15.94 7.29 11.87
CA ARG A 209 -16.67 7.46 10.60
C ARG A 209 -16.31 8.76 9.86
N THR A 210 -15.85 9.80 10.59
CA THR A 210 -15.52 11.12 10.03
C THR A 210 -14.06 11.20 9.59
N ILE A 211 -13.21 10.26 10.01
CA ILE A 211 -11.80 10.23 9.64
C ILE A 211 -11.69 9.84 8.16
N TRP A 212 -10.97 10.62 7.39
CA TRP A 212 -10.69 10.29 6.01
C TRP A 212 -9.20 10.11 5.71
N ARG A 213 -8.30 10.61 6.58
CA ARG A 213 -6.86 10.44 6.42
C ARG A 213 -6.14 10.26 7.76
N VAL A 214 -5.16 9.36 7.79
CA VAL A 214 -4.28 9.14 8.96
C VAL A 214 -2.83 9.13 8.48
N ARG A 215 -2.04 10.07 8.92
CA ARG A 215 -0.61 10.18 8.58
C ARG A 215 0.23 10.00 9.83
N GLY A 216 1.28 9.18 9.78
CA GLY A 216 2.31 9.18 10.82
C GLY A 216 2.94 10.57 10.90
N SER A 217 2.97 11.18 12.08
CA SER A 217 3.78 12.38 12.26
C SER A 217 5.24 11.92 12.36
N GLY A 218 5.92 11.86 11.22
CA GLY A 218 7.38 11.74 11.21
C GLY A 218 7.95 12.89 12.03
N ASN A 219 8.99 12.65 12.82
CA ASN A 219 9.81 13.71 13.36
C ASN A 219 10.24 14.60 12.20
N GLY A 220 9.75 15.84 12.18
CA GLY A 220 9.94 16.77 11.08
C GLY A 220 11.40 16.84 10.64
N ARG A 221 11.69 16.28 9.49
CA ARG A 221 12.69 16.84 8.61
C ARG A 221 11.94 17.85 7.74
N THR A 222 11.84 19.08 8.25
CA THR A 222 11.68 20.24 7.39
C THR A 222 12.79 20.15 6.35
N ALA A 223 12.42 19.95 5.09
CA ALA A 223 13.31 20.22 3.96
C ALA A 223 13.77 21.68 4.10
N ARG A 224 15.09 21.85 4.25
CA ARG A 224 15.79 23.10 3.97
C ARG A 224 16.28 23.04 2.56
#